data_0fdbaa3f959d91547408a838c78ad9a3
#
_entry.id   0fdbaa3f959d91547408a838c78ad9a3
#
_cell.length_a   1.000
_cell.length_b   1.000
_cell.length_c   1.000
_cell.angle_alpha   90.00
_cell.angle_beta   90.00
_cell.angle_gamma   90.00
#
_symmetry.space_group_name_H-M   'P 1'
#
loop_
_entity.id
_entity.type
_entity.pdbx_description
1 polymer ?
#
loop_
_entity_poly.entity_id
_entity_poly.type
_entity_poly.pdbx_seq_one_letter_code
_entity_poly.pdbx_strand_id
1 'polypeptide(L)'
;MEELKLPERFEEYSEGRKAGFLKMKAAKESGHKVAGYFCTYTPLEVLDAAGLISVSLCGMSNETIPAAETVLPKNLCPLIKSSYGFAITDKCPYTYWSDLIVGETTCDGKKKMYDLLGQRKRMYVLQIPQGIDRTYSRQLWISEVRRFIDFISREAGVEITNEMLRKAADRRNELRRARSELMELQRLSPVPVSGQKLYKFLEGLNYNFDLEDAIASTRALTAEIRKAYEEADDIRKEERRILITGCPIGGVLEKVVGAVERSGGAVVCYENCSGIKAARCFVDTEREDMAEAIADAYLNIGCSVMSPNTRRMENLPELIREFGAEGVIDVTLQTCTTYMIETRAIRKLCEGLNIPYMSLETDYSQEDAGQIDTRISAFIETLC
;
A
#
# COMPACT_ATOMS: atom_id res chain seq x y z
N MET A 1 5.76 -30.59 -18.63
CA MET A 1 5.01 -29.50 -17.97
C MET A 1 4.05 -28.94 -18.99
N GLU A 2 2.79 -28.80 -18.64
CA GLU A 2 1.80 -28.19 -19.51
C GLU A 2 2.11 -26.69 -19.65
N GLU A 3 2.14 -26.20 -20.89
CA GLU A 3 2.46 -24.81 -21.16
C GLU A 3 1.33 -23.92 -20.62
N LEU A 4 1.68 -22.93 -19.78
CA LEU A 4 0.69 -22.01 -19.21
C LEU A 4 0.06 -21.14 -20.31
N LYS A 5 -1.26 -21.19 -20.41
CA LYS A 5 -2.00 -20.34 -21.36
C LYS A 5 -1.89 -18.88 -20.94
N LEU A 6 -1.60 -18.02 -21.93
CA LEU A 6 -1.68 -16.57 -21.78
C LEU A 6 -3.14 -16.13 -21.81
N PRO A 7 -3.51 -15.02 -21.13
CA PRO A 7 -4.83 -14.41 -21.29
C PRO A 7 -5.12 -14.06 -22.76
N GLU A 8 -6.36 -14.21 -23.20
CA GLU A 8 -6.76 -13.95 -24.58
C GLU A 8 -6.45 -12.53 -25.06
N ARG A 9 -6.43 -11.56 -24.12
CA ARG A 9 -6.17 -10.13 -24.37
C ARG A 9 -4.77 -9.69 -24.00
N PHE A 10 -3.81 -10.60 -24.00
CA PHE A 10 -2.43 -10.25 -23.62
C PHE A 10 -1.82 -9.16 -24.50
N GLU A 11 -2.13 -9.16 -25.79
CA GLU A 11 -1.63 -8.17 -26.75
C GLU A 11 -2.11 -6.73 -26.47
N GLU A 12 -3.21 -6.58 -25.73
CA GLU A 12 -3.74 -5.28 -25.31
C GLU A 12 -2.98 -4.68 -24.12
N TYR A 13 -2.07 -5.42 -23.50
CA TYR A 13 -1.37 -5.01 -22.28
C TYR A 13 -0.23 -4.04 -22.60
N SER A 14 -0.06 -3.03 -21.71
CA SER A 14 1.09 -2.14 -21.76
C SER A 14 2.41 -2.91 -21.49
N GLU A 15 3.54 -2.35 -21.92
CA GLU A 15 4.86 -2.98 -21.73
C GLU A 15 5.17 -3.29 -20.26
N GLY A 16 4.78 -2.41 -19.33
CA GLY A 16 4.93 -2.66 -17.88
C GLY A 16 4.09 -3.85 -17.41
N ARG A 17 2.89 -4.03 -17.93
CA ARG A 17 2.06 -5.20 -17.66
C ARG A 17 2.64 -6.47 -18.25
N LYS A 18 3.19 -6.39 -19.49
CA LYS A 18 3.87 -7.51 -20.13
C LYS A 18 5.06 -7.99 -19.28
N ALA A 19 5.88 -7.08 -18.77
CA ALA A 19 7.01 -7.43 -17.92
C ALA A 19 6.56 -8.14 -16.64
N GLY A 20 5.54 -7.62 -15.93
CA GLY A 20 4.97 -8.26 -14.76
C GLY A 20 4.33 -9.62 -15.07
N PHE A 21 3.68 -9.72 -16.23
CA PHE A 21 3.11 -10.95 -16.73
C PHE A 21 4.17 -12.04 -16.95
N LEU A 22 5.28 -11.69 -17.60
CA LEU A 22 6.39 -12.63 -17.84
C LEU A 22 7.06 -13.11 -16.54
N LYS A 23 7.26 -12.21 -15.57
CA LYS A 23 7.75 -12.59 -14.24
C LYS A 23 6.82 -13.58 -13.55
N MET A 24 5.51 -13.33 -13.59
CA MET A 24 4.52 -14.21 -13.00
C MET A 24 4.43 -15.55 -13.71
N LYS A 25 4.51 -15.56 -15.06
CA LYS A 25 4.58 -16.78 -15.85
C LYS A 25 5.78 -17.63 -15.43
N ALA A 26 6.96 -17.05 -15.38
CA ALA A 26 8.18 -17.75 -14.97
C ALA A 26 8.07 -18.35 -13.56
N ALA A 27 7.47 -17.62 -12.61
CA ALA A 27 7.23 -18.11 -11.27
C ALA A 27 6.29 -19.33 -11.25
N LYS A 28 5.22 -19.29 -12.04
CA LYS A 28 4.28 -20.42 -12.17
C LYS A 28 4.93 -21.63 -12.83
N GLU A 29 5.71 -21.42 -13.87
CA GLU A 29 6.45 -22.49 -14.59
C GLU A 29 7.50 -23.15 -13.68
N SER A 30 8.05 -22.40 -12.71
CA SER A 30 8.93 -22.95 -11.65
C SER A 30 8.16 -23.71 -10.55
N GLY A 31 6.84 -23.81 -10.65
CA GLY A 31 6.02 -24.54 -9.69
C GLY A 31 5.63 -23.76 -8.43
N HIS A 32 5.92 -22.44 -8.37
CA HIS A 32 5.53 -21.63 -7.23
C HIS A 32 4.01 -21.40 -7.20
N LYS A 33 3.45 -21.45 -5.98
CA LYS A 33 2.10 -20.99 -5.72
C LYS A 33 2.11 -19.49 -5.47
N VAL A 34 1.07 -18.81 -5.95
CA VAL A 34 0.92 -17.36 -5.86
C VAL A 34 -0.29 -17.01 -5.01
N ALA A 35 -0.08 -16.17 -4.00
CA ALA A 35 -1.12 -15.56 -3.20
C ALA A 35 -1.24 -14.07 -3.54
N GLY A 36 -2.37 -13.69 -4.13
CA GLY A 36 -2.73 -12.28 -4.29
C GLY A 36 -3.27 -11.70 -2.99
N TYR A 37 -2.98 -10.43 -2.68
CA TYR A 37 -3.53 -9.76 -1.50
C TYR A 37 -3.95 -8.32 -1.81
N PHE A 38 -4.87 -7.76 -1.00
CA PHE A 38 -5.43 -6.42 -1.26
C PHE A 38 -5.01 -5.36 -0.24
N CYS A 39 -4.56 -5.71 0.94
CA CYS A 39 -4.36 -4.72 1.99
C CYS A 39 -3.09 -4.97 2.80
N THR A 40 -2.57 -3.89 3.37
CA THR A 40 -1.45 -3.91 4.32
C THR A 40 -1.73 -4.76 5.57
N TYR A 41 -3.00 -5.05 5.89
CA TYR A 41 -3.36 -5.95 7.01
C TYR A 41 -3.11 -7.43 6.73
N THR A 42 -2.79 -7.84 5.51
CA THR A 42 -2.42 -9.24 5.23
C THR A 42 -1.06 -9.55 5.85
N PRO A 43 -0.96 -10.53 6.78
CA PRO A 43 0.32 -10.96 7.34
C PRO A 43 1.16 -11.69 6.29
N LEU A 44 2.03 -10.96 5.60
CA LEU A 44 2.86 -11.51 4.52
C LEU A 44 3.86 -12.56 5.02
N GLU A 45 4.26 -12.49 6.27
CA GLU A 45 5.11 -13.48 6.94
C GLU A 45 4.53 -14.90 6.86
N VAL A 46 3.20 -15.02 6.92
CA VAL A 46 2.50 -16.31 6.82
C VAL A 46 2.62 -16.89 5.41
N LEU A 47 2.50 -16.03 4.39
CA LEU A 47 2.65 -16.44 3.00
C LEU A 47 4.09 -16.84 2.68
N ASP A 48 5.06 -16.05 3.15
CA ASP A 48 6.48 -16.31 2.98
C ASP A 48 6.93 -17.60 3.69
N ALA A 49 6.46 -17.81 4.93
CA ALA A 49 6.74 -19.02 5.69
C ALA A 49 6.24 -20.30 4.98
N ALA A 50 5.17 -20.17 4.21
CA ALA A 50 4.64 -21.27 3.39
C ALA A 50 5.32 -21.38 2.01
N GLY A 51 6.25 -20.50 1.66
CA GLY A 51 6.93 -20.48 0.35
C GLY A 51 6.03 -19.99 -0.79
N LEU A 52 4.95 -19.23 -0.50
CA LEU A 52 4.13 -18.64 -1.54
C LEU A 52 4.70 -17.30 -1.99
N ILE A 53 4.58 -17.03 -3.28
CA ILE A 53 4.83 -15.69 -3.82
C ILE A 53 3.63 -14.82 -3.45
N SER A 54 3.88 -13.70 -2.75
CA SER A 54 2.86 -12.72 -2.41
C SER A 54 2.87 -11.54 -3.39
N VAL A 55 1.69 -11.12 -3.91
CA VAL A 55 1.58 -10.01 -4.85
C VAL A 55 0.37 -9.14 -4.56
N SER A 56 0.56 -7.82 -4.63
CA SER A 56 -0.54 -6.85 -4.44
C SER A 56 -1.49 -6.83 -5.64
N LEU A 57 -2.79 -6.80 -5.38
CA LEU A 57 -3.85 -6.82 -6.40
C LEU A 57 -4.65 -5.51 -6.50
N CYS A 58 -4.25 -4.44 -5.82
CA CYS A 58 -4.94 -3.16 -5.93
C CYS A 58 -4.85 -2.59 -7.34
N GLY A 59 -6.03 -2.48 -8.03
CA GLY A 59 -6.11 -2.02 -9.41
C GLY A 59 -6.12 -0.53 -9.48
N MET A 60 -5.28 0.31 -9.41
CA MET A 60 -5.32 1.78 -9.37
C MET A 60 -5.37 2.41 -10.77
N SER A 61 -6.39 2.06 -11.57
CA SER A 61 -6.53 2.52 -12.95
C SER A 61 -7.99 2.72 -13.33
N ASN A 62 -8.28 3.71 -14.18
CA ASN A 62 -9.62 3.94 -14.74
C ASN A 62 -10.02 2.91 -15.81
N GLU A 63 -9.05 2.21 -16.38
CA GLU A 63 -9.20 1.34 -17.57
C GLU A 63 -10.29 0.28 -17.43
N THR A 64 -10.39 -0.37 -16.28
CA THR A 64 -11.30 -1.49 -16.05
C THR A 64 -12.57 -1.12 -15.28
N ILE A 65 -12.70 0.14 -14.87
CA ILE A 65 -13.89 0.64 -14.15
C ILE A 65 -15.18 0.44 -14.96
N PRO A 66 -15.24 0.77 -16.28
CA PRO A 66 -16.46 0.54 -17.05
C PRO A 66 -16.92 -0.93 -17.06
N ALA A 67 -15.98 -1.88 -17.12
CA ALA A 67 -16.32 -3.30 -17.03
C ALA A 67 -16.86 -3.68 -15.64
N ALA A 68 -16.26 -3.15 -14.57
CA ALA A 68 -16.75 -3.37 -13.21
C ALA A 68 -18.17 -2.81 -12.99
N GLU A 69 -18.50 -1.68 -13.58
CA GLU A 69 -19.81 -1.02 -13.46
C GLU A 69 -20.96 -1.78 -14.13
N THR A 70 -20.68 -2.83 -14.89
CA THR A 70 -21.72 -3.76 -15.37
C THR A 70 -22.27 -4.63 -14.24
N VAL A 71 -21.54 -4.74 -13.12
CA VAL A 71 -21.89 -5.57 -11.95
C VAL A 71 -21.97 -4.74 -10.67
N LEU A 72 -21.01 -3.83 -10.46
CA LEU A 72 -20.90 -3.00 -9.27
C LEU A 72 -21.63 -1.65 -9.45
N PRO A 73 -22.14 -1.06 -8.36
CA PRO A 73 -22.75 0.27 -8.41
C PRO A 73 -21.75 1.35 -8.90
N LYS A 74 -22.23 2.29 -9.71
CA LYS A 74 -21.40 3.40 -10.20
C LYS A 74 -20.86 4.29 -9.08
N ASN A 75 -21.65 4.49 -8.01
CA ASN A 75 -21.28 5.25 -6.82
C ASN A 75 -20.50 4.42 -5.80
N LEU A 76 -19.57 3.58 -6.27
CA LEU A 76 -18.66 2.81 -5.43
C LEU A 76 -17.22 3.31 -5.62
N CYS A 77 -16.40 3.13 -4.59
CA CYS A 77 -14.99 3.54 -4.58
C CYS A 77 -14.23 3.08 -5.84
N PRO A 78 -13.53 3.97 -6.55
CA PRO A 78 -12.81 3.63 -7.78
C PRO A 78 -11.74 2.55 -7.59
N LEU A 79 -11.10 2.47 -6.40
CA LEU A 79 -10.16 1.38 -6.09
C LEU A 79 -10.83 0.00 -6.12
N ILE A 80 -12.05 -0.09 -5.58
CA ILE A 80 -12.82 -1.34 -5.58
C ILE A 80 -13.25 -1.69 -6.99
N LYS A 81 -13.82 -0.73 -7.73
CA LYS A 81 -14.25 -0.93 -9.12
C LYS A 81 -13.08 -1.34 -10.03
N SER A 82 -11.95 -0.64 -9.92
CA SER A 82 -10.75 -0.96 -10.69
C SER A 82 -10.23 -2.37 -10.39
N SER A 83 -10.08 -2.72 -9.11
CA SER A 83 -9.59 -4.03 -8.71
C SER A 83 -10.49 -5.17 -9.18
N TYR A 84 -11.81 -5.02 -9.04
CA TYR A 84 -12.78 -5.99 -9.54
C TYR A 84 -12.80 -6.05 -11.07
N GLY A 85 -12.72 -4.91 -11.73
CA GLY A 85 -12.67 -4.80 -13.17
C GLY A 85 -11.47 -5.55 -13.78
N PHE A 86 -10.29 -5.41 -13.18
CA PHE A 86 -9.11 -6.18 -13.57
C PHE A 86 -9.31 -7.69 -13.41
N ALA A 87 -10.02 -8.11 -12.36
CA ALA A 87 -10.28 -9.52 -12.11
C ALA A 87 -11.27 -10.14 -13.12
N ILE A 88 -12.31 -9.41 -13.54
CA ILE A 88 -13.33 -9.93 -14.47
C ILE A 88 -12.94 -9.81 -15.94
N THR A 89 -11.96 -8.98 -16.27
CA THR A 89 -11.46 -8.79 -17.63
C THR A 89 -10.16 -9.55 -17.91
N ASP A 90 -9.62 -10.26 -16.93
CA ASP A 90 -8.33 -10.95 -16.99
C ASP A 90 -7.14 -10.05 -17.42
N LYS A 91 -7.30 -8.71 -17.25
CA LYS A 91 -6.27 -7.73 -17.64
C LYS A 91 -5.16 -7.56 -16.61
N CYS A 92 -5.25 -8.23 -15.45
CA CYS A 92 -4.20 -8.24 -14.45
C CYS A 92 -3.50 -9.60 -14.42
N PRO A 93 -2.23 -9.70 -14.81
CA PRO A 93 -1.50 -10.97 -14.78
C PRO A 93 -1.41 -11.56 -13.39
N TYR A 94 -1.32 -10.71 -12.38
CA TYR A 94 -1.21 -11.10 -10.98
C TYR A 94 -2.51 -11.73 -10.46
N THR A 95 -3.66 -11.12 -10.75
CA THR A 95 -4.96 -11.71 -10.42
C THR A 95 -5.23 -12.97 -11.22
N TYR A 96 -4.87 -12.97 -12.51
CA TYR A 96 -5.09 -14.10 -13.40
C TYR A 96 -4.41 -15.37 -12.89
N TRP A 97 -3.16 -15.29 -12.47
CA TRP A 97 -2.38 -16.45 -12.02
C TRP A 97 -2.30 -16.65 -10.51
N SER A 98 -2.99 -15.83 -9.71
CA SER A 98 -3.13 -16.13 -8.30
C SER A 98 -3.88 -17.44 -8.06
N ASP A 99 -3.27 -18.35 -7.30
CA ASP A 99 -3.88 -19.62 -6.87
C ASP A 99 -4.91 -19.38 -5.77
N LEU A 100 -4.64 -18.40 -4.93
CA LEU A 100 -5.56 -17.94 -3.90
C LEU A 100 -5.45 -16.41 -3.77
N ILE A 101 -6.50 -15.81 -3.24
CA ILE A 101 -6.55 -14.38 -2.94
C ILE A 101 -6.87 -14.18 -1.46
N VAL A 102 -6.11 -13.30 -0.81
CA VAL A 102 -6.36 -12.86 0.56
C VAL A 102 -7.02 -11.49 0.52
N GLY A 103 -8.18 -11.39 1.15
CA GLY A 103 -8.90 -10.15 1.38
C GLY A 103 -9.05 -9.88 2.87
N GLU A 104 -9.44 -8.68 3.23
CA GLU A 104 -9.61 -8.26 4.62
C GLU A 104 -10.92 -7.48 4.80
N THR A 105 -11.58 -7.64 5.93
CA THR A 105 -12.84 -6.93 6.23
C THR A 105 -12.60 -5.46 6.55
N THR A 106 -12.02 -4.72 5.58
CA THR A 106 -11.66 -3.31 5.75
C THR A 106 -12.86 -2.39 5.65
N CYS A 107 -13.55 -2.36 4.52
CA CYS A 107 -14.76 -1.55 4.35
C CYS A 107 -15.87 -2.40 3.70
N ASP A 108 -17.12 -1.92 3.78
CA ASP A 108 -18.28 -2.69 3.29
C ASP A 108 -18.22 -2.96 1.79
N GLY A 109 -17.74 -1.99 1.01
CA GLY A 109 -17.57 -2.16 -0.43
C GLY A 109 -16.58 -3.28 -0.77
N LYS A 110 -15.43 -3.34 -0.08
CA LYS A 110 -14.46 -4.44 -0.27
C LYS A 110 -15.04 -5.78 0.15
N LYS A 111 -15.65 -5.86 1.33
CA LYS A 111 -16.26 -7.12 1.80
C LYS A 111 -17.24 -7.69 0.79
N LYS A 112 -18.10 -6.85 0.20
CA LYS A 112 -19.07 -7.28 -0.80
C LYS A 112 -18.45 -7.58 -2.16
N MET A 113 -17.40 -6.88 -2.55
CA MET A 113 -16.61 -7.24 -3.74
C MET A 113 -15.99 -8.64 -3.58
N TYR A 114 -15.53 -9.01 -2.39
CA TYR A 114 -14.95 -10.33 -2.13
C TYR A 114 -15.96 -11.47 -2.26
N ASP A 115 -17.23 -11.25 -1.91
CA ASP A 115 -18.30 -12.24 -2.17
C ASP A 115 -18.43 -12.58 -3.66
N LEU A 116 -18.26 -11.57 -4.53
CA LEU A 116 -18.30 -11.74 -5.98
C LEU A 116 -16.99 -12.34 -6.52
N LEU A 117 -15.86 -11.87 -6.04
CA LEU A 117 -14.55 -12.36 -6.47
C LEU A 117 -14.32 -13.81 -6.05
N GLY A 118 -14.84 -14.21 -4.90
CA GLY A 118 -14.78 -15.57 -4.37
C GLY A 118 -15.55 -16.62 -5.22
N GLN A 119 -16.44 -16.16 -6.11
CA GLN A 119 -17.09 -17.04 -7.09
C GLN A 119 -16.15 -17.40 -8.27
N ARG A 120 -15.05 -16.66 -8.44
CA ARG A 120 -14.09 -16.82 -9.52
C ARG A 120 -12.74 -17.35 -9.06
N LYS A 121 -12.32 -17.01 -7.85
CA LYS A 121 -11.01 -17.31 -7.29
C LYS A 121 -11.13 -17.87 -5.88
N ARG A 122 -10.25 -18.79 -5.54
CA ARG A 122 -10.12 -19.26 -4.15
C ARG A 122 -9.76 -18.07 -3.26
N MET A 123 -10.55 -17.81 -2.21
CA MET A 123 -10.34 -16.67 -1.33
C MET A 123 -10.29 -17.07 0.14
N TYR A 124 -9.49 -16.33 0.90
CA TYR A 124 -9.57 -16.20 2.35
C TYR A 124 -9.81 -14.76 2.72
N VAL A 125 -10.78 -14.47 3.56
CA VAL A 125 -11.08 -13.10 4.00
C VAL A 125 -10.82 -12.99 5.49
N LEU A 126 -9.73 -12.30 5.84
CA LEU A 126 -9.32 -12.00 7.22
C LEU A 126 -10.36 -11.12 7.92
N GLN A 127 -10.80 -11.54 9.09
CA GLN A 127 -11.76 -10.81 9.92
C GLN A 127 -11.00 -9.80 10.82
N ILE A 128 -10.87 -8.57 10.36
CA ILE A 128 -10.23 -7.50 11.14
C ILE A 128 -11.22 -7.03 12.23
N PRO A 129 -10.78 -6.87 13.50
CA PRO A 129 -11.61 -6.24 14.51
C PRO A 129 -11.95 -4.80 14.12
N GLN A 130 -13.13 -4.33 14.47
CA GLN A 130 -13.60 -2.98 14.11
C GLN A 130 -12.71 -1.86 14.68
N GLY A 131 -12.10 -2.08 15.84
CA GLY A 131 -11.20 -1.14 16.49
C GLY A 131 -10.29 -1.86 17.47
N ILE A 132 -9.26 -1.16 17.98
CA ILE A 132 -8.27 -1.71 18.91
C ILE A 132 -8.63 -1.47 20.37
N ASP A 133 -9.62 -0.65 20.65
CA ASP A 133 -10.03 -0.18 21.98
C ASP A 133 -10.84 -1.21 22.79
N ARG A 134 -11.35 -2.25 22.14
CA ARG A 134 -12.13 -3.30 22.81
C ARG A 134 -11.22 -4.34 23.45
N THR A 135 -11.53 -4.76 24.66
CA THR A 135 -10.74 -5.76 25.41
C THR A 135 -10.54 -7.08 24.68
N TYR A 136 -11.50 -7.46 23.81
CA TYR A 136 -11.47 -8.69 23.03
C TYR A 136 -10.80 -8.52 21.62
N SER A 137 -10.55 -7.30 21.17
CA SER A 137 -10.07 -7.06 19.80
C SER A 137 -8.75 -7.77 19.51
N ARG A 138 -7.82 -7.70 20.44
CA ARG A 138 -6.52 -8.38 20.33
C ARG A 138 -6.69 -9.90 20.21
N GLN A 139 -7.51 -10.51 21.08
CA GLN A 139 -7.74 -11.96 21.05
C GLN A 139 -8.46 -12.43 19.79
N LEU A 140 -9.42 -11.65 19.32
CA LEU A 140 -10.09 -11.89 18.05
C LEU A 140 -9.08 -11.93 16.90
N TRP A 141 -8.20 -10.94 16.83
CA TRP A 141 -7.21 -10.85 15.76
C TRP A 141 -6.13 -11.94 15.85
N ILE A 142 -5.64 -12.28 17.05
CA ILE A 142 -4.72 -13.40 17.24
C ILE A 142 -5.37 -14.71 16.76
N SER A 143 -6.64 -14.94 17.12
CA SER A 143 -7.36 -16.13 16.68
C SER A 143 -7.52 -16.17 15.15
N GLU A 144 -7.74 -15.02 14.53
CA GLU A 144 -7.84 -14.93 13.08
C GLU A 144 -6.48 -15.18 12.39
N VAL A 145 -5.39 -14.64 12.91
CA VAL A 145 -4.04 -14.91 12.39
C VAL A 145 -3.70 -16.40 12.49
N ARG A 146 -4.03 -17.06 13.61
CA ARG A 146 -3.83 -18.52 13.74
C ARG A 146 -4.65 -19.32 12.72
N ARG A 147 -5.92 -18.95 12.51
CA ARG A 147 -6.76 -19.57 11.48
C ARG A 147 -6.21 -19.34 10.07
N PHE A 148 -5.65 -18.18 9.84
CA PHE A 148 -4.99 -17.88 8.56
C PHE A 148 -3.74 -18.74 8.36
N ILE A 149 -2.92 -18.93 9.38
CA ILE A 149 -1.76 -19.85 9.37
C ILE A 149 -2.23 -21.27 9.03
N ASP A 150 -3.26 -21.78 9.71
CA ASP A 150 -3.82 -23.12 9.46
C ASP A 150 -4.38 -23.27 8.03
N PHE A 151 -5.03 -22.21 7.53
CA PHE A 151 -5.56 -22.19 6.17
C PHE A 151 -4.42 -22.23 5.15
N ILE A 152 -3.42 -21.37 5.28
CA ILE A 152 -2.27 -21.31 4.37
C ILE A 152 -1.45 -22.60 4.43
N SER A 153 -1.26 -23.19 5.62
CA SER A 153 -0.61 -24.50 5.78
C SER A 153 -1.28 -25.57 4.90
N ARG A 154 -2.60 -25.65 4.94
CA ARG A 154 -3.36 -26.59 4.10
C ARG A 154 -3.28 -26.29 2.61
N GLU A 155 -3.40 -25.01 2.22
CA GLU A 155 -3.34 -24.61 0.80
C GLU A 155 -1.92 -24.83 0.22
N ALA A 156 -0.89 -24.60 1.02
CA ALA A 156 0.50 -24.82 0.61
C ALA A 156 0.93 -26.30 0.67
N GLY A 157 0.28 -27.09 1.52
CA GLY A 157 0.70 -28.45 1.83
C GLY A 157 1.95 -28.51 2.72
N VAL A 158 2.16 -27.48 3.55
CA VAL A 158 3.33 -27.33 4.43
C VAL A 158 2.85 -27.02 5.84
N GLU A 159 3.39 -27.69 6.85
CA GLU A 159 3.18 -27.33 8.24
C GLU A 159 4.00 -26.07 8.58
N ILE A 160 3.32 -24.95 8.76
CA ILE A 160 3.98 -23.69 9.10
C ILE A 160 4.32 -23.70 10.59
N THR A 161 5.63 -23.74 10.89
CA THR A 161 6.12 -23.74 12.28
C THR A 161 6.39 -22.32 12.77
N ASN A 162 6.49 -22.17 14.09
CA ASN A 162 6.85 -20.90 14.74
C ASN A 162 8.24 -20.39 14.28
N GLU A 163 9.18 -21.31 14.02
CA GLU A 163 10.52 -20.96 13.50
C GLU A 163 10.45 -20.44 12.06
N MET A 164 9.62 -21.03 11.20
CA MET A 164 9.42 -20.55 9.83
C MET A 164 8.80 -19.14 9.82
N LEU A 165 7.83 -18.89 10.69
CA LEU A 165 7.24 -17.55 10.86
C LEU A 165 8.28 -16.53 11.34
N ARG A 166 9.16 -16.92 12.28
CA ARG A 166 10.23 -16.04 12.78
C ARG A 166 11.20 -15.66 11.66
N LYS A 167 11.69 -16.64 10.90
CA LYS A 167 12.58 -16.38 9.75
C LYS A 167 11.92 -15.47 8.71
N ALA A 168 10.65 -15.70 8.39
CA ALA A 168 9.91 -14.84 7.48
C ALA A 168 9.74 -13.41 8.03
N ALA A 169 9.45 -13.28 9.33
CA ALA A 169 9.33 -11.99 10.00
C ALA A 169 10.66 -11.23 10.05
N ASP A 170 11.77 -11.89 10.32
CA ASP A 170 13.11 -11.29 10.28
C ASP A 170 13.41 -10.70 8.89
N ARG A 171 13.15 -11.47 7.83
CA ARG A 171 13.37 -11.01 6.44
C ARG A 171 12.46 -9.84 6.06
N ARG A 172 11.17 -9.92 6.43
CA ARG A 172 10.24 -8.80 6.22
C ARG A 172 10.65 -7.55 7.01
N ASN A 173 11.14 -7.72 8.23
CA ASN A 173 11.66 -6.62 9.03
C ASN A 173 12.90 -5.99 8.38
N GLU A 174 13.78 -6.76 7.73
CA GLU A 174 14.90 -6.21 6.97
C GLU A 174 14.43 -5.36 5.80
N LEU A 175 13.43 -5.81 5.04
CA LEU A 175 12.84 -4.99 3.98
C LEU A 175 12.17 -3.73 4.53
N ARG A 176 11.47 -3.83 5.67
CA ARG A 176 10.86 -2.67 6.34
C ARG A 176 11.91 -1.64 6.77
N ARG A 177 13.05 -2.09 7.33
CA ARG A 177 14.18 -1.21 7.67
C ARG A 177 14.73 -0.53 6.42
N ALA A 178 15.02 -1.28 5.36
CA ALA A 178 15.53 -0.73 4.11
C ALA A 178 14.56 0.31 3.49
N ARG A 179 13.25 0.04 3.50
CA ARG A 179 12.20 0.99 3.08
C ARG A 179 12.20 2.25 3.96
N SER A 180 12.27 2.10 5.28
CA SER A 180 12.30 3.22 6.22
C SER A 180 13.54 4.09 5.99
N GLU A 181 14.72 3.50 5.86
CA GLU A 181 15.98 4.19 5.58
C GLU A 181 15.94 4.99 4.27
N LEU A 182 15.33 4.41 3.22
CA LEU A 182 15.12 5.12 1.96
C LEU A 182 14.17 6.32 2.13
N MET A 183 13.06 6.13 2.84
CA MET A 183 12.10 7.20 3.09
C MET A 183 12.66 8.30 4.00
N GLU A 184 13.52 7.95 4.94
CA GLU A 184 14.19 8.91 5.84
C GLU A 184 15.11 9.88 5.11
N LEU A 185 15.58 9.56 3.90
CA LEU A 185 16.32 10.52 3.07
C LEU A 185 15.49 11.78 2.76
N GLN A 186 14.16 11.66 2.74
CA GLN A 186 13.27 12.82 2.54
C GLN A 186 13.30 13.83 3.72
N ARG A 187 13.98 13.52 4.81
CA ARG A 187 14.22 14.46 5.93
C ARG A 187 15.31 15.48 5.58
N LEU A 188 16.17 15.17 4.60
CA LEU A 188 17.20 16.09 4.13
C LEU A 188 16.56 17.32 3.46
N SER A 189 17.29 18.44 3.45
CA SER A 189 16.85 19.69 2.84
C SER A 189 17.98 20.26 1.95
N PRO A 190 17.70 20.44 0.64
CA PRO A 190 16.50 20.03 -0.10
C PRO A 190 16.33 18.50 -0.14
N VAL A 191 15.12 18.02 -0.49
CA VAL A 191 14.90 16.58 -0.60
C VAL A 191 15.70 15.98 -1.76
N PRO A 192 16.38 14.84 -1.56
CA PRO A 192 17.28 14.29 -2.59
C PRO A 192 16.55 13.58 -3.74
N VAL A 193 15.31 13.17 -3.53
CA VAL A 193 14.53 12.40 -4.50
C VAL A 193 13.13 12.96 -4.66
N SER A 194 12.68 13.12 -5.91
CA SER A 194 11.29 13.51 -6.13
C SER A 194 10.30 12.50 -5.53
N GLY A 195 9.24 13.01 -4.95
CA GLY A 195 8.19 12.18 -4.34
C GLY A 195 7.62 11.15 -5.32
N GLN A 196 7.44 11.54 -6.60
CA GLN A 196 6.96 10.62 -7.62
C GLN A 196 7.90 9.42 -7.82
N LYS A 197 9.21 9.66 -7.91
CA LYS A 197 10.21 8.57 -8.08
C LYS A 197 10.25 7.68 -6.86
N LEU A 198 10.26 8.27 -5.66
CA LEU A 198 10.21 7.51 -4.41
C LEU A 198 8.96 6.63 -4.34
N TYR A 199 7.78 7.19 -4.61
CA TYR A 199 6.53 6.44 -4.55
C TYR A 199 6.49 5.27 -5.55
N LYS A 200 6.90 5.52 -6.81
CA LYS A 200 6.99 4.47 -7.85
C LYS A 200 7.92 3.33 -7.45
N PHE A 201 9.06 3.65 -6.83
CA PHE A 201 9.98 2.64 -6.34
C PHE A 201 9.35 1.81 -5.20
N LEU A 202 8.81 2.48 -4.17
CA LEU A 202 8.17 1.81 -3.04
C LEU A 202 6.99 0.92 -3.45
N GLU A 203 6.19 1.38 -4.42
CA GLU A 203 5.09 0.59 -4.96
C GLU A 203 5.60 -0.59 -5.80
N GLY A 204 6.66 -0.40 -6.57
CA GLY A 204 7.31 -1.44 -7.37
C GLY A 204 7.82 -2.62 -6.54
N LEU A 205 8.22 -2.38 -5.28
CA LEU A 205 8.64 -3.45 -4.36
C LEU A 205 7.54 -4.49 -4.07
N ASN A 206 6.27 -4.14 -4.24
CA ASN A 206 5.15 -5.08 -4.09
C ASN A 206 5.06 -6.09 -5.25
N TYR A 207 5.84 -5.90 -6.30
CA TYR A 207 5.93 -6.75 -7.51
C TYR A 207 7.33 -7.35 -7.68
N ASN A 208 8.22 -7.17 -6.72
CA ASN A 208 9.49 -7.86 -6.65
C ASN A 208 9.31 -9.14 -5.82
N PHE A 209 9.33 -10.28 -6.48
CA PHE A 209 9.04 -11.59 -5.86
C PHE A 209 10.26 -12.21 -5.16
N ASP A 210 11.44 -11.63 -5.34
CA ASP A 210 12.66 -11.98 -4.62
C ASP A 210 12.86 -10.97 -3.48
N LEU A 211 12.65 -11.42 -2.25
CA LEU A 211 12.76 -10.59 -1.06
C LEU A 211 14.22 -10.13 -0.81
N GLU A 212 15.19 -10.97 -1.14
CA GLU A 212 16.62 -10.63 -1.03
C GLU A 212 17.00 -9.52 -2.01
N ASP A 213 16.56 -9.66 -3.27
CA ASP A 213 16.78 -8.64 -4.28
C ASP A 213 16.06 -7.33 -3.90
N ALA A 214 14.84 -7.40 -3.36
CA ALA A 214 14.10 -6.24 -2.87
C ALA A 214 14.86 -5.50 -1.76
N ILE A 215 15.45 -6.23 -0.80
CA ILE A 215 16.26 -5.66 0.28
C ILE A 215 17.55 -5.05 -0.28
N ALA A 216 18.29 -5.81 -1.09
CA ALA A 216 19.57 -5.39 -1.64
C ALA A 216 19.41 -4.16 -2.56
N SER A 217 18.45 -4.18 -3.47
CA SER A 217 18.18 -3.05 -4.39
C SER A 217 17.74 -1.79 -3.65
N THR A 218 16.93 -1.93 -2.58
CA THR A 218 16.52 -0.78 -1.77
C THR A 218 17.70 -0.17 -1.02
N ARG A 219 18.55 -0.99 -0.40
CA ARG A 219 19.76 -0.52 0.28
C ARG A 219 20.76 0.13 -0.69
N ALA A 220 20.98 -0.47 -1.86
CA ALA A 220 21.84 0.08 -2.89
C ALA A 220 21.37 1.45 -3.35
N LEU A 221 20.07 1.58 -3.68
CA LEU A 221 19.48 2.87 -4.06
C LEU A 221 19.62 3.92 -2.95
N THR A 222 19.39 3.54 -1.69
CA THR A 222 19.57 4.44 -0.53
C THR A 222 21.00 4.96 -0.44
N ALA A 223 21.99 4.06 -0.61
CA ALA A 223 23.41 4.42 -0.58
C ALA A 223 23.81 5.32 -1.75
N GLU A 224 23.33 5.04 -2.96
CA GLU A 224 23.58 5.86 -4.17
C GLU A 224 23.03 7.28 -4.00
N ILE A 225 21.78 7.41 -3.53
CA ILE A 225 21.15 8.70 -3.31
C ILE A 225 21.92 9.49 -2.23
N ARG A 226 22.26 8.84 -1.12
CA ARG A 226 23.03 9.49 -0.03
C ARG A 226 24.37 10.00 -0.54
N LYS A 227 25.11 9.16 -1.26
CA LYS A 227 26.39 9.53 -1.84
C LYS A 227 26.26 10.72 -2.81
N ALA A 228 25.29 10.64 -3.72
CA ALA A 228 25.05 11.73 -4.67
C ALA A 228 24.69 13.05 -3.97
N TYR A 229 23.94 12.97 -2.88
CA TYR A 229 23.57 14.13 -2.06
C TYR A 229 24.80 14.73 -1.34
N GLU A 230 25.69 13.91 -0.80
CA GLU A 230 26.91 14.34 -0.11
C GLU A 230 27.95 14.93 -1.06
N GLU A 231 28.01 14.45 -2.32
CA GLU A 231 28.95 14.92 -3.35
C GLU A 231 28.43 16.15 -4.12
N ALA A 232 27.18 16.57 -3.93
CA ALA A 232 26.60 17.67 -4.66
C ALA A 232 27.04 19.03 -4.08
N ASP A 233 27.67 19.86 -4.91
CA ASP A 233 28.00 21.23 -4.59
C ASP A 233 26.76 22.14 -4.73
N ASP A 234 26.49 22.98 -3.73
CA ASP A 234 25.43 24.01 -3.70
C ASP A 234 23.99 23.50 -3.98
N ILE A 235 23.46 22.66 -3.06
CA ILE A 235 22.13 22.04 -3.17
C ILE A 235 21.02 23.01 -2.68
N ARG A 236 21.14 24.30 -2.80
CA ARG A 236 20.13 25.26 -2.33
C ARG A 236 18.90 25.24 -3.22
N LYS A 237 17.78 24.78 -2.68
CA LYS A 237 16.46 24.87 -3.29
C LYS A 237 15.44 25.19 -2.20
N GLU A 238 14.73 26.29 -2.38
CA GLU A 238 13.55 26.55 -1.57
C GLU A 238 12.41 25.66 -2.09
N GLU A 239 11.93 24.78 -1.24
CA GLU A 239 10.81 23.89 -1.55
C GLU A 239 9.91 23.75 -0.33
N ARG A 240 8.59 23.73 -0.56
CA ARG A 240 7.62 23.55 0.52
C ARG A 240 7.44 22.08 0.82
N ARG A 241 7.60 21.71 2.06
CA ARG A 241 7.64 20.32 2.53
C ARG A 241 6.24 19.79 2.80
N ILE A 242 5.78 18.85 1.99
CA ILE A 242 4.40 18.35 2.00
C ILE A 242 4.35 16.90 2.47
N LEU A 243 3.49 16.64 3.46
CA LEU A 243 3.10 15.29 3.85
C LEU A 243 1.80 14.91 3.13
N ILE A 244 1.81 13.78 2.44
CA ILE A 244 0.62 13.18 1.81
C ILE A 244 0.04 12.11 2.75
N THR A 245 -1.22 12.25 3.10
CA THR A 245 -1.97 11.26 3.89
C THR A 245 -3.23 10.81 3.14
N GLY A 246 -3.92 9.78 3.62
CA GLY A 246 -5.20 9.32 3.07
C GLY A 246 -5.13 8.00 2.30
N CYS A 247 -5.87 7.93 1.18
CA CYS A 247 -5.99 6.74 0.34
C CYS A 247 -4.67 6.37 -0.37
N PRO A 248 -4.53 5.13 -0.87
CA PRO A 248 -3.48 4.79 -1.83
C PRO A 248 -3.57 5.68 -3.08
N ILE A 249 -2.45 6.27 -3.49
CA ILE A 249 -2.42 7.30 -4.55
C ILE A 249 -1.78 6.85 -5.87
N GLY A 250 -1.42 5.57 -6.03
CA GLY A 250 -0.73 5.09 -7.23
C GLY A 250 -1.39 5.51 -8.54
N GLY A 251 -2.71 5.39 -8.63
CA GLY A 251 -3.48 5.78 -9.81
C GLY A 251 -3.69 7.29 -10.00
N VAL A 252 -3.34 8.10 -9.01
CA VAL A 252 -3.47 9.58 -9.04
C VAL A 252 -2.13 10.28 -8.77
N LEU A 253 -1.03 9.53 -8.83
CA LEU A 253 0.29 10.01 -8.44
C LEU A 253 0.69 11.27 -9.23
N GLU A 254 0.59 11.23 -10.56
CA GLU A 254 0.93 12.37 -11.42
C GLU A 254 0.03 13.58 -11.16
N LYS A 255 -1.26 13.33 -10.99
CA LYS A 255 -2.28 14.34 -10.72
C LYS A 255 -2.06 15.09 -9.41
N VAL A 256 -1.61 14.38 -8.36
CA VAL A 256 -1.44 14.94 -7.02
C VAL A 256 0.02 15.29 -6.76
N VAL A 257 0.92 14.32 -6.79
CA VAL A 257 2.33 14.55 -6.45
C VAL A 257 3.04 15.34 -7.54
N GLY A 258 2.72 15.07 -8.82
CA GLY A 258 3.22 15.88 -9.93
C GLY A 258 2.81 17.35 -9.82
N ALA A 259 1.58 17.64 -9.41
CA ALA A 259 1.13 19.00 -9.18
C ALA A 259 1.87 19.69 -8.01
N VAL A 260 2.10 18.96 -6.89
CA VAL A 260 2.92 19.47 -5.77
C VAL A 260 4.32 19.87 -6.26
N GLU A 261 4.98 18.99 -7.00
CA GLU A 261 6.35 19.21 -7.46
C GLU A 261 6.45 20.34 -8.50
N ARG A 262 5.48 20.45 -9.42
CA ARG A 262 5.41 21.57 -10.38
C ARG A 262 5.17 22.93 -9.71
N SER A 263 4.49 22.94 -8.56
CA SER A 263 4.19 24.15 -7.79
C SER A 263 5.30 24.56 -6.81
N GLY A 264 6.46 23.90 -6.84
CA GLY A 264 7.58 24.20 -5.94
C GLY A 264 7.50 23.51 -4.57
N GLY A 265 6.59 22.56 -4.39
CA GLY A 265 6.56 21.69 -3.22
C GLY A 265 7.43 20.45 -3.38
N ALA A 266 7.78 19.82 -2.27
CA ALA A 266 8.44 18.52 -2.21
C ALA A 266 7.66 17.58 -1.28
N VAL A 267 7.31 16.39 -1.76
CA VAL A 267 6.65 15.40 -0.90
C VAL A 267 7.69 14.71 -0.03
N VAL A 268 7.59 14.95 1.27
CA VAL A 268 8.55 14.44 2.26
C VAL A 268 8.11 13.16 2.95
N CYS A 269 6.82 12.89 3.00
CA CYS A 269 6.29 11.70 3.66
C CYS A 269 4.98 11.23 3.02
N TYR A 270 4.82 9.91 2.90
CA TYR A 270 3.58 9.24 2.50
C TYR A 270 3.02 8.46 3.69
N GLU A 271 2.00 9.03 4.36
CA GLU A 271 1.23 8.33 5.40
C GLU A 271 0.10 7.53 4.75
N ASN A 272 0.41 6.53 3.95
CA ASN A 272 -0.54 5.62 3.30
C ASN A 272 0.01 4.18 3.22
N CYS A 273 -0.72 3.30 2.55
CA CYS A 273 -0.39 1.87 2.50
C CYS A 273 0.94 1.58 1.77
N SER A 274 1.32 2.36 0.75
CA SER A 274 2.59 2.17 0.03
C SER A 274 3.78 2.86 0.73
N GLY A 275 3.50 3.75 1.70
CA GLY A 275 4.49 4.51 2.46
C GLY A 275 4.74 3.94 3.86
N ILE A 276 4.67 4.82 4.85
CA ILE A 276 5.05 4.55 6.25
C ILE A 276 4.28 3.38 6.87
N LYS A 277 3.00 3.18 6.53
CA LYS A 277 2.21 2.07 7.11
C LYS A 277 2.80 0.70 6.80
N ALA A 278 3.31 0.50 5.59
CA ALA A 278 4.00 -0.74 5.22
C ALA A 278 5.44 -0.79 5.72
N ALA A 279 6.13 0.37 5.78
CA ALA A 279 7.54 0.43 6.14
C ALA A 279 7.80 0.30 7.65
N ARG A 280 6.83 0.62 8.50
CA ARG A 280 7.01 0.61 9.97
C ARG A 280 6.16 -0.42 10.72
N CYS A 281 5.63 -1.42 10.04
CA CYS A 281 4.89 -2.53 10.65
C CYS A 281 5.87 -3.64 11.10
N PHE A 282 6.72 -3.35 12.10
CA PHE A 282 7.72 -4.31 12.57
C PHE A 282 7.10 -5.40 13.45
N VAL A 283 7.47 -6.66 13.19
CA VAL A 283 7.11 -7.81 14.01
C VAL A 283 8.23 -8.05 15.03
N ASP A 284 7.86 -8.19 16.30
CA ASP A 284 8.80 -8.55 17.38
C ASP A 284 9.16 -10.03 17.28
N THR A 285 10.36 -10.32 16.75
CA THR A 285 10.83 -11.69 16.50
C THR A 285 11.45 -12.37 17.73
N GLU A 286 11.63 -11.64 18.83
CA GLU A 286 12.10 -12.21 20.10
C GLU A 286 11.00 -12.94 20.88
N ARG A 287 9.74 -12.73 20.51
CA ARG A 287 8.60 -13.38 21.17
C ARG A 287 8.55 -14.87 20.91
N GLU A 288 8.12 -15.63 21.92
CA GLU A 288 7.95 -17.07 21.79
C GLU A 288 6.86 -17.43 20.78
N ASP A 289 5.70 -16.76 20.86
CA ASP A 289 4.56 -16.97 19.99
C ASP A 289 4.56 -15.98 18.82
N MET A 290 4.97 -16.45 17.65
CA MET A 290 5.05 -15.61 16.45
C MET A 290 3.68 -15.23 15.89
N ALA A 291 2.64 -16.06 16.11
CA ALA A 291 1.29 -15.68 15.68
C ALA A 291 0.79 -14.46 16.47
N GLU A 292 1.08 -14.40 17.78
CA GLU A 292 0.78 -13.22 18.60
C GLU A 292 1.63 -12.02 18.22
N ALA A 293 2.94 -12.22 17.98
CA ALA A 293 3.85 -11.14 17.57
C ALA A 293 3.40 -10.50 16.24
N ILE A 294 3.06 -11.33 15.26
CA ILE A 294 2.52 -10.88 13.97
C ILE A 294 1.19 -10.15 14.19
N ALA A 295 0.26 -10.75 14.94
CA ALA A 295 -1.03 -10.12 15.21
C ALA A 295 -0.88 -8.73 15.84
N ASP A 296 -0.02 -8.58 16.84
CA ASP A 296 0.20 -7.30 17.51
C ASP A 296 0.81 -6.24 16.57
N ALA A 297 1.76 -6.62 15.71
CA ALA A 297 2.32 -5.70 14.73
C ALA A 297 1.26 -5.16 13.77
N TYR A 298 0.47 -6.05 13.18
CA TYR A 298 -0.55 -5.68 12.20
C TYR A 298 -1.75 -4.95 12.81
N LEU A 299 -2.10 -5.22 14.07
CA LEU A 299 -3.18 -4.51 14.76
C LEU A 299 -2.86 -3.01 14.97
N ASN A 300 -1.59 -2.63 14.96
CA ASN A 300 -1.13 -1.26 15.14
C ASN A 300 -1.10 -0.42 13.86
N ILE A 301 -1.53 -0.94 12.72
CA ILE A 301 -1.64 -0.17 11.48
C ILE A 301 -2.76 0.87 11.61
N GLY A 302 -2.41 2.15 11.57
CA GLY A 302 -3.36 3.26 11.67
C GLY A 302 -4.13 3.49 10.37
N CYS A 303 -5.10 2.63 10.06
CA CYS A 303 -5.94 2.75 8.86
C CYS A 303 -7.34 3.26 9.21
N SER A 304 -7.95 4.06 8.33
CA SER A 304 -9.30 4.64 8.48
C SER A 304 -10.43 3.62 8.64
N VAL A 305 -10.15 2.33 8.45
CA VAL A 305 -11.12 1.25 8.70
C VAL A 305 -11.27 0.92 10.18
N MET A 306 -10.32 1.34 11.01
CA MET A 306 -10.41 1.22 12.47
C MET A 306 -11.32 2.30 13.05
N SER A 307 -12.15 1.95 14.02
CA SER A 307 -13.10 2.86 14.64
C SER A 307 -13.18 2.63 16.16
N PRO A 308 -12.64 3.58 16.97
CA PRO A 308 -11.88 4.79 16.60
C PRO A 308 -10.49 4.47 16.03
N ASN A 309 -9.94 5.40 15.21
CA ASN A 309 -8.61 5.28 14.64
C ASN A 309 -7.59 6.10 15.46
N THR A 310 -7.36 5.69 16.69
CA THR A 310 -6.46 6.40 17.63
C THR A 310 -5.02 6.40 17.14
N ARG A 311 -4.55 5.30 16.54
CA ARG A 311 -3.17 5.17 16.06
C ARG A 311 -2.81 6.19 14.97
N ARG A 312 -3.73 6.47 14.05
CA ARG A 312 -3.47 7.49 13.02
C ARG A 312 -3.37 8.88 13.63
N MET A 313 -4.21 9.17 14.64
CA MET A 313 -4.17 10.45 15.36
C MET A 313 -2.90 10.63 16.18
N GLU A 314 -2.32 9.55 16.69
CA GLU A 314 -1.03 9.54 17.40
C GLU A 314 0.15 9.66 16.43
N ASN A 315 0.16 8.90 15.35
CA ASN A 315 1.29 8.82 14.42
C ASN A 315 1.45 10.08 13.55
N LEU A 316 0.35 10.69 13.09
CA LEU A 316 0.44 11.81 12.15
C LEU A 316 1.21 13.03 12.68
N PRO A 317 1.01 13.48 13.95
CA PRO A 317 1.83 14.56 14.53
C PRO A 317 3.32 14.23 14.61
N GLU A 318 3.65 12.96 14.85
CA GLU A 318 5.04 12.51 14.89
C GLU A 318 5.68 12.59 13.51
N LEU A 319 4.98 12.13 12.47
CA LEU A 319 5.45 12.19 11.08
C LEU A 319 5.60 13.63 10.59
N ILE A 320 4.66 14.53 10.93
CA ILE A 320 4.76 15.96 10.59
C ILE A 320 6.06 16.54 11.15
N ARG A 321 6.35 16.29 12.43
CA ARG A 321 7.58 16.77 13.09
C ARG A 321 8.83 16.10 12.54
N GLU A 322 8.80 14.78 12.39
CA GLU A 322 9.95 13.98 11.95
C GLU A 322 10.42 14.38 10.55
N PHE A 323 9.49 14.57 9.62
CA PHE A 323 9.79 14.95 8.25
C PHE A 323 9.79 16.47 8.01
N GLY A 324 9.56 17.28 9.04
CA GLY A 324 9.53 18.73 8.92
C GLY A 324 8.49 19.20 7.91
N ALA A 325 7.29 18.60 7.92
CA ALA A 325 6.25 18.98 6.97
C ALA A 325 5.66 20.35 7.30
N GLU A 326 5.58 21.23 6.31
CA GLU A 326 5.01 22.58 6.38
C GLU A 326 3.51 22.58 6.00
N GLY A 327 3.06 21.55 5.29
CA GLY A 327 1.66 21.39 4.91
C GLY A 327 1.27 19.91 4.79
N VAL A 328 -0.03 19.64 4.97
CA VAL A 328 -0.60 18.29 4.85
C VAL A 328 -1.66 18.30 3.76
N ILE A 329 -1.52 17.38 2.80
CA ILE A 329 -2.54 17.10 1.78
C ILE A 329 -3.15 15.73 2.07
N ASP A 330 -4.44 15.71 2.40
CA ASP A 330 -5.23 14.50 2.69
C ASP A 330 -6.01 14.08 1.44
N VAL A 331 -5.52 13.04 0.78
CA VAL A 331 -6.07 12.56 -0.49
C VAL A 331 -7.10 11.48 -0.24
N THR A 332 -8.33 11.72 -0.67
CA THR A 332 -9.41 10.76 -0.61
C THR A 332 -9.86 10.37 -2.02
N LEU A 333 -10.13 9.09 -2.22
CA LEU A 333 -10.81 8.66 -3.43
C LEU A 333 -12.31 8.89 -3.30
N GLN A 334 -12.95 9.30 -4.39
CA GLN A 334 -14.39 9.50 -4.47
C GLN A 334 -15.14 8.30 -3.86
N THR A 335 -16.15 8.56 -3.05
CA THR A 335 -16.94 7.54 -2.36
C THR A 335 -16.17 6.61 -1.39
N CYS A 336 -14.92 6.93 -1.05
CA CYS A 336 -14.21 6.24 0.02
C CYS A 336 -14.68 6.74 1.40
N THR A 337 -15.81 6.23 1.88
CA THR A 337 -16.50 6.75 3.06
C THR A 337 -15.65 6.78 4.32
N THR A 338 -14.78 5.79 4.53
CA THR A 338 -13.92 5.73 5.72
C THR A 338 -12.94 6.91 5.77
N TYR A 339 -12.20 7.15 4.68
CA TYR A 339 -11.27 8.27 4.61
C TYR A 339 -12.00 9.62 4.52
N MET A 340 -13.07 9.74 3.73
CA MET A 340 -13.84 10.98 3.60
C MET A 340 -14.40 11.48 4.93
N ILE A 341 -14.90 10.59 5.79
CA ILE A 341 -15.40 10.96 7.11
C ILE A 341 -14.25 11.36 8.05
N GLU A 342 -13.13 10.65 7.98
CA GLU A 342 -11.98 10.89 8.85
C GLU A 342 -11.24 12.20 8.54
N THR A 343 -11.39 12.79 7.33
CA THR A 343 -10.80 14.11 6.97
C THR A 343 -11.11 15.19 7.99
N ARG A 344 -12.30 15.14 8.62
CA ARG A 344 -12.65 16.09 9.67
C ARG A 344 -11.75 16.00 10.89
N ALA A 345 -11.39 14.79 11.30
CA ALA A 345 -10.52 14.56 12.45
C ALA A 345 -9.09 15.01 12.12
N ILE A 346 -8.61 14.68 10.91
CA ILE A 346 -7.26 15.09 10.44
C ILE A 346 -7.18 16.62 10.34
N ARG A 347 -8.20 17.28 9.79
CA ARG A 347 -8.25 18.75 9.75
C ARG A 347 -8.09 19.38 11.14
N LYS A 348 -8.91 18.92 12.11
CA LYS A 348 -8.81 19.43 13.49
C LYS A 348 -7.46 19.19 14.13
N LEU A 349 -6.85 18.04 13.83
CA LEU A 349 -5.49 17.73 14.29
C LEU A 349 -4.49 18.74 13.73
N CYS A 350 -4.50 19.00 12.43
CA CYS A 350 -3.61 19.96 11.78
C CYS A 350 -3.86 21.39 12.29
N GLU A 351 -5.12 21.80 12.46
CA GLU A 351 -5.49 23.09 13.07
C GLU A 351 -4.88 23.24 14.48
N GLY A 352 -4.97 22.19 15.31
CA GLY A 352 -4.37 22.17 16.66
C GLY A 352 -2.84 22.23 16.67
N LEU A 353 -2.20 21.83 15.58
CA LEU A 353 -0.75 21.91 15.38
C LEU A 353 -0.28 23.17 14.64
N ASN A 354 -1.21 24.03 14.22
CA ASN A 354 -0.96 25.19 13.34
C ASN A 354 -0.27 24.78 12.01
N ILE A 355 -0.63 23.62 11.46
CA ILE A 355 -0.15 23.13 10.17
C ILE A 355 -1.23 23.34 9.11
N PRO A 356 -0.94 24.03 8.00
CA PRO A 356 -1.82 24.15 6.86
C PRO A 356 -2.29 22.79 6.35
N TYR A 357 -3.58 22.67 6.08
CA TYR A 357 -4.22 21.42 5.69
C TYR A 357 -5.13 21.60 4.48
N MET A 358 -5.00 20.71 3.51
CA MET A 358 -5.89 20.62 2.37
C MET A 358 -6.46 19.20 2.24
N SER A 359 -7.79 19.08 2.14
CA SER A 359 -8.45 17.84 1.73
C SER A 359 -8.70 17.86 0.23
N LEU A 360 -8.34 16.77 -0.43
CA LEU A 360 -8.46 16.60 -1.87
C LEU A 360 -9.21 15.32 -2.18
N GLU A 361 -10.40 15.43 -2.80
CA GLU A 361 -11.14 14.29 -3.33
C GLU A 361 -10.89 14.15 -4.82
N THR A 362 -10.65 12.92 -5.31
CA THR A 362 -10.35 12.62 -6.71
C THR A 362 -10.73 11.16 -7.07
N ASP A 363 -10.60 10.81 -8.33
CA ASP A 363 -10.72 9.44 -8.84
C ASP A 363 -9.60 9.10 -9.82
N TYR A 364 -9.70 8.01 -10.57
CA TYR A 364 -8.68 7.60 -11.53
C TYR A 364 -8.85 8.19 -12.94
N SER A 365 -9.88 9.02 -13.18
CA SER A 365 -10.02 9.76 -14.43
C SER A 365 -9.01 10.92 -14.49
N GLN A 366 -8.90 11.58 -15.63
CA GLN A 366 -8.08 12.78 -15.81
C GLN A 366 -8.94 14.05 -15.89
N GLU A 367 -10.26 13.94 -15.68
CA GLU A 367 -11.21 15.04 -15.89
C GLU A 367 -11.02 16.18 -14.89
N ASP A 368 -10.61 15.87 -13.66
CA ASP A 368 -10.37 16.81 -12.58
C ASP A 368 -8.92 17.31 -12.47
N ALA A 369 -8.01 16.86 -13.35
CA ALA A 369 -6.56 17.12 -13.23
C ALA A 369 -6.23 18.63 -13.18
N GLY A 370 -6.84 19.45 -14.03
CA GLY A 370 -6.62 20.89 -14.05
C GLY A 370 -7.12 21.60 -12.78
N GLN A 371 -8.27 21.16 -12.24
CA GLN A 371 -8.80 21.69 -10.99
C GLN A 371 -7.89 21.34 -9.80
N ILE A 372 -7.39 20.10 -9.77
CA ILE A 372 -6.45 19.63 -8.73
C ILE A 372 -5.15 20.44 -8.80
N ASP A 373 -4.59 20.61 -9.98
CA ASP A 373 -3.36 21.40 -10.20
C ASP A 373 -3.52 22.82 -9.65
N THR A 374 -4.60 23.51 -10.02
CA THR A 374 -4.90 24.86 -9.52
C THR A 374 -5.04 24.93 -8.00
N ARG A 375 -5.72 23.96 -7.39
CA ARG A 375 -5.93 23.92 -5.93
C ARG A 375 -4.62 23.64 -5.20
N ILE A 376 -3.79 22.74 -5.71
CA ILE A 376 -2.48 22.42 -5.12
C ILE A 376 -1.54 23.63 -5.23
N SER A 377 -1.48 24.29 -6.40
CA SER A 377 -0.68 25.51 -6.57
C SER A 377 -1.04 26.58 -5.57
N ALA A 378 -2.35 26.89 -5.45
CA ALA A 378 -2.84 27.87 -4.48
C ALA A 378 -2.50 27.48 -3.03
N PHE A 379 -2.59 26.18 -2.69
CA PHE A 379 -2.22 25.70 -1.37
C PHE A 379 -0.72 25.89 -1.09
N ILE A 380 0.17 25.53 -2.03
CA ILE A 380 1.61 25.70 -1.89
C ILE A 380 1.97 27.19 -1.72
N GLU A 381 1.33 28.10 -2.47
CA GLU A 381 1.49 29.54 -2.34
C GLU A 381 1.14 30.07 -0.93
N THR A 382 0.18 29.45 -0.25
CA THR A 382 -0.17 29.85 1.14
C THR A 382 0.89 29.48 2.18
N LEU A 383 1.85 28.63 1.82
CA LEU A 383 2.94 28.22 2.70
C LEU A 383 4.18 29.16 2.60
N CYS A 384 4.10 30.15 1.72
CA CYS A 384 5.18 31.12 1.46
C CYS A 384 5.24 32.24 2.51
#